data_dd49c583c46532d70c172da39315111c
#
_entry.id   dd49c583c46532d70c172da39315111c
#
_cell.length_a   1.000
_cell.length_b   1.000
_cell.length_c   1.000
_cell.angle_alpha   90.00
_cell.angle_beta   90.00
_cell.angle_gamma   90.00
#
_symmetry.space_group_name_H-M   'P 1'
#
loop_
_entity.id
_entity.type
_entity.pdbx_description
1 polymer ?
#
loop_
_entity_poly.entity_id
_entity_poly.type
_entity_poly.pdbx_seq_one_letter_code
_entity_poly.pdbx_strand_id
1 'polypeptide(L)'
;MKRVELAIALANDPRLLLMDEPTAGMAARERHDLIALVKRLVVERDISVLFTEHSMDVVFAYADRIIVLARGVLIADGNAEAIRDNREVQAVYLGTGSTYRPHTEAPP
;
A
#
# COMPACT_ATOMS: atom_id res chain seq x y z
N MET A 1 -19.24 1.70 1.90
CA MET A 1 -18.40 1.44 3.02
C MET A 1 -17.44 0.34 2.74
N LYS A 2 -16.20 0.60 3.01
CA LYS A 2 -15.13 -0.33 2.61
C LYS A 2 -15.24 -1.68 3.30
N ARG A 3 -15.63 -1.69 4.56
CA ARG A 3 -15.71 -2.97 5.28
C ARG A 3 -16.86 -3.84 4.76
N VAL A 4 -17.93 -3.21 4.30
CA VAL A 4 -19.04 -3.96 3.71
C VAL A 4 -18.63 -4.51 2.36
N GLU A 5 -17.92 -3.73 1.56
CA GLU A 5 -17.43 -4.18 0.28
C GLU A 5 -16.47 -5.36 0.46
N LEU A 6 -15.62 -5.28 1.48
CA LEU A 6 -14.69 -6.35 1.79
C LEU A 6 -15.44 -7.63 2.16
N ALA A 7 -16.47 -7.50 3.00
CA ALA A 7 -17.26 -8.66 3.42
C ALA A 7 -17.93 -9.33 2.22
N ILE A 8 -18.46 -8.54 1.29
CA ILE A 8 -19.10 -9.08 0.10
C ILE A 8 -18.09 -9.82 -0.76
N ALA A 9 -16.91 -9.25 -0.93
CA ALA A 9 -15.86 -9.90 -1.72
C ALA A 9 -15.44 -11.22 -1.09
N LEU A 10 -15.34 -11.26 0.24
CA LEU A 10 -14.91 -12.47 0.93
C LEU A 10 -15.99 -13.55 0.92
N ALA A 11 -17.24 -13.19 0.72
CA ALA A 11 -18.31 -14.16 0.70
C ALA A 11 -18.18 -15.16 -0.45
N ASN A 12 -17.42 -14.81 -1.49
CA ASN A 12 -17.18 -15.72 -2.58
C ASN A 12 -15.98 -16.63 -2.37
N ASP A 13 -15.39 -16.57 -1.19
CA ASP A 13 -14.26 -17.42 -0.82
C ASP A 13 -13.12 -17.30 -1.83
N PRO A 14 -12.59 -16.12 -2.06
CA PRO A 14 -11.59 -15.92 -3.11
C PRO A 14 -10.21 -16.42 -2.71
N ARG A 15 -9.37 -16.67 -3.69
CA ARG A 15 -7.98 -16.93 -3.46
C ARG A 15 -7.17 -15.66 -3.66
N LEU A 16 -7.68 -14.73 -4.44
CA LEU A 16 -7.03 -13.46 -4.69
C LEU A 16 -8.05 -12.35 -4.49
N LEU A 17 -7.70 -11.38 -3.70
CA LEU A 17 -8.54 -10.22 -3.45
C LEU A 17 -7.88 -9.01 -4.09
N LEU A 18 -8.62 -8.29 -4.91
CA LEU A 18 -8.12 -7.09 -5.57
C LEU A 18 -8.78 -5.88 -4.94
N MET A 19 -7.98 -4.91 -4.52
CA MET A 19 -8.50 -3.71 -3.87
C MET A 19 -7.87 -2.48 -4.52
N ASP A 20 -8.70 -1.55 -4.96
CA ASP A 20 -8.22 -0.35 -5.61
C ASP A 20 -8.35 0.82 -4.64
N GLU A 21 -7.23 1.34 -4.19
CA GLU A 21 -7.16 2.47 -3.27
C GLU A 21 -8.11 2.31 -2.09
N PRO A 22 -7.99 1.21 -1.36
CA PRO A 22 -9.00 0.89 -0.34
C PRO A 22 -9.07 1.90 0.80
N THR A 23 -8.02 2.69 1.02
CA THR A 23 -8.01 3.64 2.13
C THR A 23 -8.26 5.07 1.70
N ALA A 24 -8.68 5.29 0.45
CA ALA A 24 -8.93 6.63 -0.04
C ALA A 24 -9.95 7.35 0.83
N GLY A 25 -9.64 8.57 1.22
CA GLY A 25 -10.57 9.36 2.02
C GLY A 25 -10.59 9.04 3.50
N MET A 26 -9.79 8.09 3.96
CA MET A 26 -9.78 7.71 5.36
C MET A 26 -8.73 8.48 6.16
N ALA A 27 -8.99 8.70 7.43
CA ALA A 27 -8.01 9.24 8.34
C ALA A 27 -6.91 8.20 8.58
N ALA A 28 -5.75 8.66 9.04
CA ALA A 28 -4.59 7.78 9.19
C ALA A 28 -4.89 6.54 10.02
N ARG A 29 -5.59 6.73 11.14
CA ARG A 29 -5.89 5.61 12.02
C ARG A 29 -6.80 4.60 11.33
N GLU A 30 -7.79 5.09 10.59
CA GLU A 30 -8.70 4.23 9.89
C GLU A 30 -7.99 3.46 8.79
N ARG A 31 -7.04 4.09 8.12
CA ARG A 31 -6.28 3.43 7.07
C ARG A 31 -5.54 2.22 7.64
N HIS A 32 -4.85 2.44 8.75
CA HIS A 32 -4.07 1.36 9.34
C HIS A 32 -4.97 0.25 9.89
N ASP A 33 -6.12 0.61 10.47
CA ASP A 33 -7.05 -0.39 10.98
C ASP A 33 -7.59 -1.27 9.86
N LEU A 34 -7.94 -0.68 8.73
CA LEU A 34 -8.48 -1.44 7.61
C LEU A 34 -7.44 -2.40 7.05
N ILE A 35 -6.23 -1.93 6.81
CA ILE A 35 -5.22 -2.77 6.18
C ILE A 35 -4.72 -3.83 7.17
N ALA A 36 -4.67 -3.52 8.45
CA ALA A 36 -4.32 -4.54 9.45
C ALA A 36 -5.35 -5.65 9.44
N LEU A 37 -6.64 -5.30 9.28
CA LEU A 37 -7.69 -6.31 9.17
C LEU A 37 -7.49 -7.17 7.93
N VAL A 38 -7.19 -6.55 6.79
CA VAL A 38 -6.96 -7.27 5.55
C VAL A 38 -5.78 -8.22 5.71
N LYS A 39 -4.71 -7.76 6.33
CA LYS A 39 -3.53 -8.59 6.50
C LYS A 39 -3.84 -9.80 7.39
N ARG A 40 -4.65 -9.62 8.41
CA ARG A 40 -5.05 -10.73 9.25
C ARG A 40 -5.88 -11.76 8.48
N LEU A 41 -6.78 -11.27 7.62
CA LEU A 41 -7.61 -12.17 6.81
C LEU A 41 -6.78 -12.93 5.80
N VAL A 42 -5.73 -12.32 5.27
CA VAL A 42 -4.82 -13.00 4.35
C VAL A 42 -4.24 -14.24 5.02
N VAL A 43 -3.80 -14.10 6.26
CA VAL A 43 -3.21 -15.22 6.98
C VAL A 43 -4.28 -16.25 7.35
N GLU A 44 -5.40 -15.80 7.87
CA GLU A 44 -6.42 -16.71 8.37
C GLU A 44 -7.11 -17.48 7.25
N ARG A 45 -7.29 -16.87 6.09
CA ARG A 45 -8.01 -17.49 5.00
C ARG A 45 -7.12 -17.97 3.88
N ASP A 46 -5.83 -17.77 4.02
CA ASP A 46 -4.84 -18.20 3.02
C ASP A 46 -5.18 -17.61 1.65
N ILE A 47 -5.37 -16.31 1.60
CA ILE A 47 -5.62 -15.63 0.35
C ILE A 47 -4.49 -14.65 0.07
N SER A 48 -4.37 -14.25 -1.20
CA SER A 48 -3.42 -13.22 -1.59
C SER A 48 -4.17 -11.93 -1.86
N VAL A 49 -3.54 -10.81 -1.63
CA VAL A 49 -4.18 -9.52 -1.87
C VAL A 49 -3.26 -8.67 -2.74
N LEU A 50 -3.85 -8.08 -3.77
CA LEU A 50 -3.16 -7.08 -4.57
C LEU A 50 -3.94 -5.79 -4.38
N PHE A 51 -3.29 -4.75 -3.90
CA PHE A 51 -3.98 -3.47 -3.70
C PHE A 51 -3.15 -2.32 -4.25
N THR A 52 -3.83 -1.28 -4.70
CA THR A 52 -3.17 -0.07 -5.13
C THR A 52 -3.35 0.97 -4.04
N GLU A 53 -2.35 1.82 -3.84
CA GLU A 53 -2.42 2.84 -2.81
C GLU A 53 -1.53 4.01 -3.13
N HIS A 54 -1.92 5.17 -2.63
CA HIS A 54 -1.08 6.35 -2.66
C HIS A 54 -0.60 6.70 -1.25
N SER A 55 -1.14 6.04 -0.24
CA SER A 55 -0.74 6.30 1.15
C SER A 55 0.51 5.51 1.45
N MET A 56 1.65 6.17 1.35
CA MET A 56 2.93 5.49 1.49
C MET A 56 3.11 4.86 2.86
N ASP A 57 2.56 5.46 3.89
CA ASP A 57 2.65 4.90 5.23
C ASP A 57 2.03 3.50 5.29
N VAL A 58 0.90 3.31 4.64
CA VAL A 58 0.24 2.02 4.62
C VAL A 58 1.02 1.03 3.78
N VAL A 59 1.48 1.47 2.61
CA VAL A 59 2.21 0.58 1.71
C VAL A 59 3.47 0.06 2.39
N PHE A 60 4.25 0.96 2.99
CA PHE A 60 5.51 0.54 3.61
C PHE A 60 5.29 -0.28 4.88
N ALA A 61 4.18 -0.08 5.56
CA ALA A 61 3.91 -0.82 6.80
C ALA A 61 3.39 -2.23 6.56
N TYR A 62 2.63 -2.44 5.51
CA TYR A 62 1.88 -3.69 5.38
C TYR A 62 2.17 -4.52 4.14
N ALA A 63 2.70 -3.94 3.07
CA ALA A 63 2.90 -4.70 1.85
C ALA A 63 4.15 -5.56 1.95
N ASP A 64 4.04 -6.80 1.51
CA ASP A 64 5.19 -7.70 1.47
C ASP A 64 6.03 -7.46 0.22
N ARG A 65 5.38 -7.06 -0.85
CA ARG A 65 6.06 -6.77 -2.11
C ARG A 65 5.41 -5.54 -2.70
N ILE A 66 6.22 -4.63 -3.19
CA ILE A 66 5.75 -3.37 -3.72
C ILE A 66 6.22 -3.22 -5.16
N ILE A 67 5.28 -2.89 -6.04
CA ILE A 67 5.57 -2.62 -7.43
C ILE A 67 5.24 -1.16 -7.66
N VAL A 68 6.15 -0.42 -8.25
CA VAL A 68 5.94 1.00 -8.48
C VAL A 68 5.82 1.26 -9.96
N LEU A 69 4.73 1.92 -10.34
CA LEU A 69 4.47 2.28 -11.72
C LEU A 69 4.47 3.79 -11.84
N ALA A 70 5.03 4.29 -12.90
CA ALA A 70 4.98 5.71 -13.22
C ALA A 70 4.73 5.84 -14.70
N ARG A 71 3.67 6.54 -15.06
CA ARG A 71 3.30 6.78 -16.46
C ARG A 71 3.21 5.47 -17.23
N GLY A 72 2.64 4.45 -16.61
CA GLY A 72 2.45 3.18 -17.29
C GLY A 72 3.69 2.31 -17.38
N VAL A 73 4.79 2.72 -16.76
CA VAL A 73 6.04 1.97 -16.82
C VAL A 73 6.40 1.49 -15.43
N LEU A 74 6.82 0.24 -15.34
CA LEU A 74 7.28 -0.30 -14.07
C LEU A 74 8.67 0.22 -13.79
N ILE A 75 8.84 0.92 -12.68
CA ILE A 75 10.13 1.50 -12.35
C ILE A 75 10.80 0.83 -11.15
N ALA A 76 10.08 0.07 -10.37
CA ALA A 76 10.69 -0.62 -9.23
C ALA A 76 9.82 -1.78 -8.77
N ASP A 77 10.45 -2.76 -8.14
CA ASP A 77 9.78 -3.95 -7.64
C ASP A 77 10.64 -4.49 -6.51
N GLY A 78 10.10 -4.58 -5.33
CA GLY A 78 10.86 -5.09 -4.19
C GLY A 78 10.11 -4.93 -2.88
N ASN A 79 10.82 -5.18 -1.78
CA ASN A 79 10.21 -5.01 -0.47
C ASN A 79 10.25 -3.53 -0.07
N ALA A 80 9.68 -3.21 1.08
CA ALA A 80 9.55 -1.82 1.51
C ALA A 80 10.90 -1.12 1.60
N GLU A 81 11.90 -1.80 2.10
CA GLU A 81 13.21 -1.20 2.26
C GLU A 81 13.85 -0.87 0.91
N ALA A 82 13.80 -1.81 0.00
CA ALA A 82 14.36 -1.60 -1.33
C ALA A 82 13.65 -0.47 -2.07
N ILE A 83 12.34 -0.39 -1.93
CA ILE A 83 11.58 0.66 -2.60
C ILE A 83 11.86 2.02 -1.97
N ARG A 84 11.95 2.06 -0.65
CA ARG A 84 12.20 3.32 0.04
C ARG A 84 13.56 3.88 -0.34
N ASP A 85 14.54 3.00 -0.56
CA ASP A 85 15.89 3.42 -0.90
C ASP A 85 16.09 3.65 -2.39
N ASN A 86 15.11 3.36 -3.22
CA ASN A 86 15.26 3.50 -4.66
C ASN A 86 15.18 4.97 -5.05
N ARG A 87 16.22 5.46 -5.71
CA ARG A 87 16.29 6.88 -6.04
C ARG A 87 15.27 7.30 -7.06
N GLU A 88 14.93 6.45 -7.99
CA GLU A 88 13.92 6.77 -9.00
C GLU A 88 12.55 6.91 -8.36
N VAL A 89 12.24 6.04 -7.42
CA VAL A 89 10.99 6.11 -6.67
C VAL A 89 10.95 7.39 -5.85
N GLN A 90 12.06 7.71 -5.19
CA GLN A 90 12.13 8.93 -4.40
C GLN A 90 11.87 10.17 -5.26
N ALA A 91 12.42 10.19 -6.45
CA ALA A 91 12.25 11.34 -7.33
C ALA A 91 10.80 11.49 -7.79
N VAL A 92 10.13 10.38 -8.02
CA VAL A 92 8.76 10.42 -8.53
C VAL A 92 7.73 10.58 -7.43
N TYR A 93 7.90 9.89 -6.34
CA TYR A 93 6.86 9.79 -5.33
C TYR A 93 7.20 10.35 -3.96
N LEU A 94 8.45 10.29 -3.55
CA LEU A 94 8.76 10.52 -2.16
C LEU A 94 9.49 11.82 -1.89
N GLY A 95 10.14 12.38 -2.84
CA GLY A 95 11.00 13.45 -2.44
C GLY A 95 10.98 14.68 -3.21
N THR A 96 10.83 14.60 -4.45
CA THR A 96 11.08 15.72 -5.26
C THR A 96 9.89 16.60 -5.30
N GLY A 97 9.92 17.68 -4.63
CA GLY A 97 8.85 18.61 -4.65
C GLY A 97 7.58 18.10 -4.08
N SER A 98 7.62 16.96 -3.50
CA SER A 98 6.43 16.38 -3.01
C SER A 98 6.18 16.81 -1.60
N THR A 99 5.00 16.61 -1.14
CA THR A 99 4.70 16.90 0.24
C THR A 99 5.29 15.87 1.17
N TYR A 100 5.66 14.71 0.65
CA TYR A 100 6.22 13.71 1.53
C TYR A 100 7.66 14.06 1.84
N ARG A 101 8.02 14.08 3.08
CA ARG A 101 9.35 14.37 3.43
C ARG A 101 9.70 13.51 4.54
N PRO A 102 10.48 12.50 4.36
CA PRO A 102 10.85 11.60 5.42
C PRO A 102 11.59 12.42 6.41
N HIS A 103 11.12 12.38 7.62
CA HIS A 103 11.75 13.16 8.59
C HIS A 103 13.15 12.74 8.82
N THR A 104 13.52 11.62 8.34
CA THR A 104 14.86 11.21 8.54
C THR A 104 15.80 12.00 7.73
N GLU A 105 15.35 12.70 6.74
CA GLU A 105 16.26 13.43 6.02
C GLU A 105 16.25 14.74 6.47
N ALA A 106 15.59 15.01 7.33
CA ALA A 106 15.63 16.23 7.82
C ALA A 106 16.92 16.71 8.01
N PRO A 107 17.74 16.10 8.39
CA PRO A 107 18.90 16.64 8.65
C PRO A 107 19.43 16.95 7.53
N PRO A 108 19.60 17.29 7.05
CA PRO A 108 20.39 17.67 6.23
C PRO A 108 20.76 18.75 6.49
#